data_87ce825acdd5db17a8f3229b0f9bac05
#
_entry.id   87ce825acdd5db17a8f3229b0f9bac05
#
_cell.length_a   1.000
_cell.length_b   1.000
_cell.length_c   1.000
_cell.angle_alpha   90.00
_cell.angle_beta   90.00
_cell.angle_gamma   90.00
#
_symmetry.space_group_name_H-M   'P 1'
#
loop_
_entity.id
_entity.type
_entity.pdbx_description
1 polymer ?
#
loop_
_entity_poly.entity_id
_entity_poly.type
_entity_poly.pdbx_seq_one_letter_code
_entity_poly.pdbx_strand_id
1 'polypeptide(L)'
;PAAESSDSLNAFEKQVVELTNQERTKRGLKPLTIDPQLSKMARDKSADMRDHHYFSHQSPTYGSPFDMMKKYGISYTTAGENIAAGQATPEDVVQAWMNSEGHRANILNPNYTAIGVGYVKGGSYGSYWTQDFIGK
;
A
#
# COMPACT_ATOMS: atom_id res chain seq x y z
N PRO A 1 11.27 10.71 -17.74
CA PRO A 1 10.74 12.00 -17.42
C PRO A 1 10.32 12.10 -15.99
N ALA A 2 10.36 13.29 -15.54
CA ALA A 2 10.10 13.55 -14.17
C ALA A 2 8.72 13.16 -13.73
N ALA A 3 7.81 13.16 -14.63
CA ALA A 3 6.46 12.82 -14.30
C ALA A 3 6.31 11.43 -13.82
N GLU A 4 7.34 10.66 -14.04
CA GLU A 4 7.26 9.35 -13.68
C GLU A 4 7.09 9.02 -12.29
N SER A 5 7.43 9.85 -11.36
CA SER A 5 7.29 9.44 -10.00
C SER A 5 5.85 9.18 -9.66
N SER A 6 4.91 10.04 -10.04
CA SER A 6 3.52 9.71 -9.85
C SER A 6 2.99 8.88 -11.01
N ASP A 7 3.55 9.06 -12.19
CA ASP A 7 3.11 8.30 -13.34
C ASP A 7 3.59 6.86 -13.28
N SER A 8 4.52 6.53 -12.41
CA SER A 8 4.93 5.16 -12.23
C SER A 8 3.84 4.32 -11.56
N LEU A 9 2.86 4.95 -10.91
CA LEU A 9 1.71 4.21 -10.40
C LEU A 9 0.76 3.91 -11.54
N ASN A 10 0.24 2.67 -11.60
CA ASN A 10 -0.77 2.34 -12.59
C ASN A 10 -2.12 2.90 -12.15
N ALA A 11 -3.11 2.81 -13.05
CA ALA A 11 -4.43 3.40 -12.79
C ALA A 11 -5.10 2.84 -11.54
N PHE A 12 -4.94 1.53 -11.30
CA PHE A 12 -5.52 0.89 -10.13
C PHE A 12 -4.86 1.39 -8.84
N GLU A 13 -3.55 1.54 -8.85
CA GLU A 13 -2.82 2.05 -7.69
C GLU A 13 -3.25 3.49 -7.37
N LYS A 14 -3.39 4.32 -8.39
CA LYS A 14 -3.86 5.70 -8.21
C LYS A 14 -5.26 5.74 -7.63
N GLN A 15 -6.15 4.88 -8.11
CA GLN A 15 -7.51 4.82 -7.60
C GLN A 15 -7.55 4.39 -6.14
N VAL A 16 -6.68 3.48 -5.73
CA VAL A 16 -6.60 3.08 -4.32
C VAL A 16 -6.21 4.26 -3.45
N VAL A 17 -5.24 5.07 -3.91
CA VAL A 17 -4.85 6.28 -3.16
C VAL A 17 -6.04 7.24 -3.05
N GLU A 18 -6.75 7.47 -4.15
CA GLU A 18 -7.90 8.38 -4.17
C GLU A 18 -9.00 7.92 -3.22
N LEU A 19 -9.34 6.64 -3.28
CA LEU A 19 -10.39 6.08 -2.41
C LEU A 19 -9.98 6.10 -0.95
N THR A 20 -8.71 5.80 -0.66
CA THR A 20 -8.17 5.88 0.69
C THR A 20 -8.29 7.31 1.23
N ASN A 21 -7.91 8.29 0.42
CA ASN A 21 -7.98 9.68 0.83
C ASN A 21 -9.42 10.18 0.98
N GLN A 22 -10.36 9.66 0.18
CA GLN A 22 -11.77 9.97 0.38
C GLN A 22 -12.26 9.48 1.74
N GLU A 23 -11.87 8.28 2.15
CA GLU A 23 -12.25 7.76 3.47
C GLU A 23 -11.67 8.62 4.59
N ARG A 24 -10.45 9.11 4.40
CA ARG A 24 -9.81 9.96 5.39
C ARG A 24 -10.48 11.33 5.47
N THR A 25 -10.67 11.99 4.33
CA THR A 25 -11.22 13.36 4.33
C THR A 25 -12.66 13.40 4.79
N LYS A 26 -13.46 12.37 4.53
CA LYS A 26 -14.80 12.25 5.08
C LYS A 26 -14.83 12.35 6.60
N ARG A 27 -13.72 11.98 7.25
CA ARG A 27 -13.61 11.92 8.70
C ARG A 27 -12.74 13.03 9.26
N GLY A 28 -12.45 14.06 8.45
CA GLY A 28 -11.66 15.21 8.88
C GLY A 28 -10.16 14.97 8.96
N LEU A 29 -9.67 13.89 8.37
CA LEU A 29 -8.24 13.61 8.35
C LEU A 29 -7.60 14.17 7.09
N LYS A 30 -6.33 14.53 7.19
CA LYS A 30 -5.61 15.06 6.02
C LYS A 30 -5.38 13.95 5.00
N PRO A 31 -5.46 14.28 3.69
CA PRO A 31 -5.12 13.29 2.67
C PRO A 31 -3.63 12.94 2.73
N LEU A 32 -3.32 11.71 2.37
CA LEU A 32 -1.94 11.24 2.32
C LEU A 32 -1.32 11.64 0.98
N THR A 33 -0.02 11.95 1.02
CA THR A 33 0.75 12.29 -0.17
C THR A 33 1.35 11.01 -0.74
N ILE A 34 1.32 10.86 -2.06
CA ILE A 34 1.95 9.70 -2.69
C ILE A 34 3.47 9.83 -2.58
N ASP A 35 4.12 8.80 -2.05
CA ASP A 35 5.57 8.72 -1.98
C ASP A 35 6.02 7.72 -3.05
N PRO A 36 6.80 8.16 -4.06
CA PRO A 36 7.19 7.28 -5.16
C PRO A 36 8.04 6.10 -4.72
N GLN A 37 8.93 6.30 -3.78
CA GLN A 37 9.79 5.23 -3.30
C GLN A 37 9.00 4.19 -2.50
N LEU A 38 8.08 4.67 -1.69
CA LEU A 38 7.18 3.80 -0.93
C LEU A 38 6.25 3.04 -1.87
N SER A 39 5.83 3.66 -2.96
CA SER A 39 5.00 3.00 -3.97
C SER A 39 5.77 1.89 -4.69
N LYS A 40 7.04 2.12 -5.00
CA LYS A 40 7.88 1.09 -5.58
C LYS A 40 8.01 -0.09 -4.62
N MET A 41 8.25 0.19 -3.36
CA MET A 41 8.32 -0.84 -2.32
C MET A 41 7.03 -1.64 -2.24
N ALA A 42 5.88 -0.96 -2.25
CA ALA A 42 4.58 -1.62 -2.17
C ALA A 42 4.35 -2.53 -3.37
N ARG A 43 4.71 -2.08 -4.57
CA ARG A 43 4.57 -2.90 -5.77
C ARG A 43 5.50 -4.10 -5.72
N ASP A 44 6.73 -3.91 -5.26
CA ASP A 44 7.68 -5.01 -5.11
C ASP A 44 7.18 -6.02 -4.08
N LYS A 45 6.54 -5.57 -3.01
CA LYS A 45 5.93 -6.46 -2.02
C LYS A 45 4.81 -7.30 -2.63
N SER A 46 3.93 -6.67 -3.39
CA SER A 46 2.84 -7.41 -4.06
C SER A 46 3.40 -8.43 -5.06
N ALA A 47 4.44 -8.05 -5.82
CA ALA A 47 5.09 -8.97 -6.75
C ALA A 47 5.79 -10.11 -6.01
N ASP A 48 6.39 -9.83 -4.87
CA ASP A 48 7.06 -10.84 -4.06
C ASP A 48 6.07 -11.90 -3.56
N MET A 49 4.91 -11.45 -3.07
CA MET A 49 3.85 -12.37 -2.64
C MET A 49 3.39 -13.25 -3.79
N ARG A 50 3.18 -12.67 -4.97
CA ARG A 50 2.77 -13.41 -6.15
C ARG A 50 3.82 -14.45 -6.57
N ASP A 51 5.08 -14.00 -6.64
CA ASP A 51 6.15 -14.82 -7.24
C ASP A 51 6.70 -15.86 -6.29
N HIS A 52 6.63 -15.62 -4.99
CA HIS A 52 7.13 -16.55 -3.97
C HIS A 52 6.02 -17.28 -3.24
N HIS A 53 4.79 -17.16 -3.73
CA HIS A 53 3.63 -17.95 -3.28
C HIS A 53 3.36 -17.85 -1.78
N TYR A 54 3.29 -16.62 -1.27
CA TYR A 54 2.92 -16.39 0.12
C TYR A 54 2.00 -15.18 0.24
N PHE A 55 1.29 -15.09 1.37
CA PHE A 55 0.46 -13.94 1.69
C PHE A 55 0.66 -13.62 3.16
N SER A 56 1.57 -12.70 3.46
CA SER A 56 1.94 -12.34 4.82
C SER A 56 2.71 -11.03 4.81
N HIS A 57 2.67 -10.30 5.91
CA HIS A 57 3.52 -9.12 6.07
C HIS A 57 5.01 -9.51 6.13
N GLN A 58 5.31 -10.70 6.62
CA GLN A 58 6.68 -11.18 6.70
C GLN A 58 7.08 -11.81 5.36
N SER A 59 8.05 -11.19 4.69
CA SER A 59 8.53 -11.66 3.40
C SER A 59 9.71 -12.59 3.56
N PRO A 60 9.77 -13.70 2.79
CA PRO A 60 10.98 -14.53 2.76
C PRO A 60 12.15 -13.81 2.10
N THR A 61 11.89 -12.77 1.31
CA THR A 61 12.91 -12.01 0.60
C THR A 61 13.35 -10.78 1.40
N TYR A 62 12.39 -10.03 1.94
CA TYR A 62 12.65 -8.70 2.50
C TYR A 62 12.47 -8.60 4.01
N GLY A 63 11.91 -9.61 4.66
CA GLY A 63 11.61 -9.56 6.09
C GLY A 63 10.30 -8.83 6.38
N SER A 64 10.24 -8.10 7.49
CA SER A 64 9.05 -7.32 7.86
C SER A 64 8.92 -6.09 6.98
N PRO A 65 7.76 -5.41 6.98
CA PRO A 65 7.63 -4.14 6.28
C PRO A 65 8.67 -3.12 6.73
N PHE A 66 9.04 -3.12 8.00
CA PHE A 66 10.05 -2.20 8.54
C PHE A 66 11.45 -2.53 8.02
N ASP A 67 11.77 -3.82 7.94
CA ASP A 67 13.02 -4.27 7.34
C ASP A 67 13.10 -3.86 5.88
N MET A 68 12.00 -3.99 5.17
CA MET A 68 11.92 -3.64 3.76
C MET A 68 12.08 -2.14 3.56
N MET A 69 11.45 -1.32 4.41
CA MET A 69 11.61 0.14 4.38
C MET A 69 13.06 0.53 4.58
N LYS A 70 13.74 -0.14 5.50
CA LYS A 70 15.15 0.12 5.74
C LYS A 70 15.99 -0.18 4.50
N LYS A 71 15.71 -1.31 3.83
CA LYS A 71 16.41 -1.68 2.61
C LYS A 71 16.19 -0.68 1.49
N TYR A 72 15.03 -0.04 1.45
CA TYR A 72 14.70 0.94 0.43
C TYR A 72 15.11 2.37 0.81
N GLY A 73 15.73 2.53 1.96
CA GLY A 73 16.21 3.85 2.41
C GLY A 73 15.09 4.82 2.78
N ILE A 74 13.95 4.29 3.21
CA ILE A 74 12.79 5.10 3.57
C ILE A 74 12.85 5.44 5.05
N SER A 75 12.85 6.75 5.36
CA SER A 75 12.86 7.23 6.74
C SER A 75 11.45 7.55 7.21
N TYR A 76 11.16 7.28 8.47
CA TYR A 76 9.83 7.50 9.04
C TYR A 76 9.91 7.56 10.56
N THR A 77 8.88 8.14 11.19
CA THR A 77 8.71 8.04 12.65
C THR A 77 7.67 6.98 12.99
N THR A 78 6.72 6.74 12.10
CA THR A 78 5.74 5.68 12.26
C THR A 78 5.43 5.07 10.91
N ALA A 79 5.04 3.82 10.87
CA ALA A 79 4.77 3.11 9.61
C ALA A 79 3.78 1.99 9.81
N GLY A 80 3.10 1.60 8.73
CA GLY A 80 2.18 0.48 8.73
C GLY A 80 1.97 -0.05 7.33
N GLU A 81 1.27 -1.18 7.24
CA GLU A 81 1.03 -1.84 5.97
C GLU A 81 -0.32 -2.56 5.97
N ASN A 82 -1.05 -2.42 4.88
CA ASN A 82 -2.21 -3.27 4.58
C ASN A 82 -1.88 -4.11 3.37
N ILE A 83 -2.26 -5.38 3.40
CA ILE A 83 -2.14 -6.27 2.24
C ILE A 83 -3.47 -6.93 1.95
N ALA A 84 -3.68 -7.30 0.70
CA ALA A 84 -4.88 -8.03 0.27
C ALA A 84 -4.57 -8.85 -0.98
N ALA A 85 -5.38 -9.88 -1.22
CA ALA A 85 -5.20 -10.73 -2.39
C ALA A 85 -6.57 -11.19 -2.88
N GLY A 86 -6.74 -11.18 -4.21
CA GLY A 86 -7.94 -11.71 -4.84
C GLY A 86 -8.97 -10.68 -5.27
N GLN A 87 -8.88 -9.45 -4.81
CA GLN A 87 -9.85 -8.42 -5.19
C GLN A 87 -9.61 -7.97 -6.63
N ALA A 88 -10.69 -7.74 -7.36
CA ALA A 88 -10.61 -7.41 -8.78
C ALA A 88 -10.48 -5.91 -9.06
N THR A 89 -10.91 -5.06 -8.14
CA THR A 89 -10.96 -3.60 -8.37
C THR A 89 -10.45 -2.83 -7.17
N PRO A 90 -10.03 -1.57 -7.37
CA PRO A 90 -9.65 -0.70 -6.26
C PRO A 90 -10.78 -0.51 -5.25
N GLU A 91 -12.02 -0.40 -5.73
CA GLU A 91 -13.19 -0.25 -4.86
C GLU A 91 -13.34 -1.46 -3.94
N ASP A 92 -13.19 -2.64 -4.50
CA ASP A 92 -13.32 -3.87 -3.72
C ASP A 92 -12.24 -3.98 -2.65
N VAL A 93 -11.00 -3.66 -2.98
CA VAL A 93 -9.91 -3.81 -2.02
C VAL A 93 -10.00 -2.78 -0.91
N VAL A 94 -10.32 -1.52 -1.22
CA VAL A 94 -10.47 -0.48 -0.19
C VAL A 94 -11.66 -0.81 0.71
N GLN A 95 -12.78 -1.29 0.12
CA GLN A 95 -13.94 -1.70 0.89
C GLN A 95 -13.58 -2.85 1.85
N ALA A 96 -12.81 -3.83 1.38
CA ALA A 96 -12.40 -4.95 2.22
C ALA A 96 -11.53 -4.45 3.39
N TRP A 97 -10.61 -3.54 3.13
CA TRP A 97 -9.78 -2.98 4.19
C TRP A 97 -10.61 -2.15 5.18
N MET A 98 -11.57 -1.36 4.69
CA MET A 98 -12.42 -0.56 5.58
C MET A 98 -13.35 -1.41 6.42
N ASN A 99 -13.67 -2.61 5.97
CA ASN A 99 -14.54 -3.53 6.72
C ASN A 99 -13.76 -4.37 7.75
N SER A 100 -12.46 -4.21 7.81
CA SER A 100 -11.61 -4.94 8.75
C SER A 100 -11.01 -3.95 9.74
N GLU A 101 -11.23 -4.14 11.01
CA GLU A 101 -10.83 -3.18 12.04
C GLU A 101 -9.34 -2.81 11.98
N GLY A 102 -8.48 -3.79 11.88
CA GLY A 102 -7.04 -3.54 11.85
C GLY A 102 -6.58 -2.79 10.61
N HIS A 103 -7.13 -3.16 9.45
CA HIS A 103 -6.81 -2.48 8.19
C HIS A 103 -7.38 -1.08 8.18
N ARG A 104 -8.61 -0.92 8.67
CA ARG A 104 -9.25 0.39 8.74
C ARG A 104 -8.45 1.34 9.63
N ALA A 105 -7.91 0.82 10.75
CA ALA A 105 -7.12 1.63 11.66
C ALA A 105 -5.89 2.22 10.97
N ASN A 106 -5.26 1.48 10.06
CA ASN A 106 -4.14 2.00 9.29
C ASN A 106 -4.59 3.13 8.37
N ILE A 107 -5.69 2.93 7.64
CA ILE A 107 -6.19 3.94 6.69
C ILE A 107 -6.55 5.23 7.43
N LEU A 108 -7.11 5.11 8.62
CA LEU A 108 -7.60 6.27 9.38
C LEU A 108 -6.60 6.78 10.43
N ASN A 109 -5.36 6.33 10.39
CA ASN A 109 -4.36 6.76 11.37
C ASN A 109 -3.93 8.21 11.09
N PRO A 110 -4.16 9.13 12.04
CA PRO A 110 -3.85 10.54 11.82
C PRO A 110 -2.36 10.84 11.78
N ASN A 111 -1.53 9.90 12.22
CA ASN A 111 -0.09 10.10 12.26
C ASN A 111 0.60 9.79 10.92
N TYR A 112 -0.09 9.16 9.98
CA TYR A 112 0.48 8.90 8.67
C TYR A 112 0.33 10.12 7.78
N THR A 113 1.36 10.39 6.97
CA THR A 113 1.41 11.55 6.07
C THR A 113 1.61 11.16 4.61
N ALA A 114 2.15 9.96 4.36
CA ALA A 114 2.44 9.51 3.00
C ALA A 114 2.02 8.06 2.79
N ILE A 115 1.77 7.71 1.54
CA ILE A 115 1.29 6.39 1.17
C ILE A 115 2.00 5.90 -0.10
N GLY A 116 2.22 4.60 -0.16
CA GLY A 116 2.59 3.91 -1.38
C GLY A 116 1.65 2.76 -1.62
N VAL A 117 1.24 2.56 -2.87
CA VAL A 117 0.32 1.48 -3.23
C VAL A 117 0.94 0.66 -4.35
N GLY A 118 0.86 -0.66 -4.23
CA GLY A 118 1.33 -1.59 -5.24
C GLY A 118 0.27 -2.62 -5.57
N TYR A 119 0.03 -2.83 -6.86
CA TYR A 119 -0.91 -3.82 -7.36
C TYR A 119 -0.25 -4.63 -8.45
N VAL A 120 -0.32 -5.95 -8.35
CA VAL A 120 0.11 -6.86 -9.41
C VAL A 120 -0.97 -7.91 -9.66
N LYS A 121 -1.07 -8.29 -10.92
CA LYS A 121 -2.00 -9.29 -11.37
C LYS A 121 -1.32 -10.65 -11.45
N GLY A 122 -2.08 -11.73 -11.29
CA GLY A 122 -1.56 -13.09 -11.44
C GLY A 122 -1.37 -13.81 -10.13
N GLY A 123 -0.67 -14.93 -10.19
CA GLY A 123 -0.44 -15.78 -9.02
C GLY A 123 -1.67 -16.58 -8.61
N SER A 124 -1.57 -17.25 -7.47
CA SER A 124 -2.63 -18.16 -7.00
C SER A 124 -3.95 -17.47 -6.71
N TYR A 125 -3.89 -16.22 -6.23
CA TYR A 125 -5.09 -15.47 -5.89
C TYR A 125 -5.60 -14.57 -7.02
N GLY A 126 -4.84 -14.45 -8.12
CA GLY A 126 -5.21 -13.63 -9.26
C GLY A 126 -4.82 -12.16 -9.15
N SER A 127 -4.64 -11.65 -7.95
CA SER A 127 -4.22 -10.27 -7.72
C SER A 127 -3.64 -10.13 -6.33
N TYR A 128 -2.74 -9.16 -6.16
CA TYR A 128 -2.13 -8.85 -4.87
C TYR A 128 -2.02 -7.34 -4.73
N TRP A 129 -2.37 -6.83 -3.54
CA TRP A 129 -2.43 -5.41 -3.26
C TRP A 129 -1.65 -5.11 -1.98
N THR A 130 -0.89 -4.02 -1.99
CA THR A 130 -0.16 -3.55 -0.81
C THR A 130 -0.36 -2.06 -0.66
N GLN A 131 -0.68 -1.61 0.56
CA GLN A 131 -0.65 -0.21 0.94
C GLN A 131 0.41 -0.07 2.02
N ASP A 132 1.41 0.76 1.79
CA ASP A 132 2.39 1.08 2.82
C ASP A 132 2.19 2.53 3.24
N PHE A 133 2.25 2.78 4.53
CA PHE A 133 2.02 4.08 5.13
C PHE A 133 3.22 4.50 5.95
N ILE A 134 3.57 5.77 5.90
CA ILE A 134 4.57 6.33 6.80
C ILE A 134 4.10 7.68 7.32
N GLY A 135 4.57 8.00 8.55
CA GLY A 135 4.45 9.34 9.12
C GLY A 135 5.84 9.88 9.38
N LYS A 136 5.98 11.18 9.23
CA LYS A 136 7.28 11.83 9.46
C LYS A 136 7.23 12.87 10.54
#